data_b7e795e295a64f3631fe9af50a2fa198
#
_entry.id   b7e795e295a64f3631fe9af50a2fa198
#
_cell.length_a   1.000
_cell.length_b   1.000
_cell.length_c   1.000
_cell.angle_alpha   90.00
_cell.angle_beta   90.00
_cell.angle_gamma   90.00
#
_symmetry.space_group_name_H-M   'P 1'
#
loop_
_entity.id
_entity.type
_entity.pdbx_description
1 polymer ?
#
loop_
_entity_poly.entity_id
_entity_poly.type
_entity_poly.pdbx_seq_one_letter_code
_entity_poly.pdbx_strand_id
1 'polypeptide(L)'
;THKSIPYAMYLKAYSYYERMPDVNLDQKLSDRAVKEFSELINKYPNSKYAKKSMSHLRSLKNHLASREVKIAKFYQSQGYFLASIKRYKSVLREYKKSTHIPESIFRLIECYISLGLVKQSFYFYKILEYNFPKTEWAEESEKLIKDNKINLNLKKFKKKQLDLKSLKAEDFDLI
;
A
#
# COMPACT_ATOMS: atom_id res chain seq x y z
N THR A 1 -4.26 -16.54 33.15
CA THR A 1 -4.97 -15.80 32.08
C THR A 1 -6.29 -16.49 31.78
N HIS A 2 -7.42 -15.77 31.94
CA HIS A 2 -8.75 -16.34 31.73
C HIS A 2 -8.94 -16.69 30.25
N LYS A 3 -9.45 -17.91 29.96
CA LYS A 3 -9.65 -18.40 28.56
C LYS A 3 -10.56 -17.50 27.71
N SER A 4 -11.37 -16.63 28.33
CA SER A 4 -12.29 -15.71 27.67
C SER A 4 -11.66 -14.37 27.23
N ILE A 5 -10.44 -14.04 27.67
CA ILE A 5 -9.82 -12.73 27.34
C ILE A 5 -9.65 -12.55 25.83
N PRO A 6 -9.10 -13.51 25.05
CA PRO A 6 -8.98 -13.35 23.61
C PRO A 6 -10.33 -13.14 22.90
N TYR A 7 -11.40 -13.75 23.42
CA TYR A 7 -12.74 -13.55 22.90
C TYR A 7 -13.27 -12.14 23.15
N ALA A 8 -13.12 -11.64 24.38
CA ALA A 8 -13.54 -10.27 24.72
C ALA A 8 -12.78 -9.22 23.90
N MET A 9 -11.46 -9.39 23.72
CA MET A 9 -10.64 -8.53 22.86
C MET A 9 -11.10 -8.59 21.41
N TYR A 10 -11.43 -9.77 20.90
CA TYR A 10 -11.97 -9.94 19.55
C TYR A 10 -13.29 -9.20 19.38
N LEU A 11 -14.25 -9.35 20.31
CA LEU A 11 -15.53 -8.66 20.25
C LEU A 11 -15.37 -7.13 20.29
N LYS A 12 -14.46 -6.62 21.13
CA LYS A 12 -14.13 -5.20 21.17
C LYS A 12 -13.62 -4.71 19.82
N ALA A 13 -12.63 -5.37 19.23
CA ALA A 13 -12.08 -5.04 17.92
C ALA A 13 -13.15 -5.12 16.82
N TYR A 14 -13.96 -6.18 16.86
CA TYR A 14 -15.01 -6.44 15.89
C TYR A 14 -16.15 -5.38 15.95
N SER A 15 -16.46 -4.85 17.13
CA SER A 15 -17.44 -3.77 17.29
C SER A 15 -17.02 -2.47 16.59
N TYR A 16 -15.71 -2.19 16.50
CA TYR A 16 -15.18 -1.08 15.69
C TYR A 16 -15.21 -1.41 14.19
N TYR A 17 -14.87 -2.66 13.84
CA TYR A 17 -14.87 -3.14 12.46
C TYR A 17 -16.26 -3.06 11.81
N GLU A 18 -17.30 -3.51 12.49
CA GLU A 18 -18.70 -3.45 12.02
C GLU A 18 -19.21 -2.03 11.77
N ARG A 19 -18.61 -1.06 12.46
CA ARG A 19 -18.94 0.37 12.31
C ARG A 19 -17.94 1.12 11.44
N MET A 20 -17.16 0.38 10.64
CA MET A 20 -16.20 0.95 9.72
C MET A 20 -16.93 1.87 8.71
N PRO A 21 -16.57 3.15 8.63
CA PRO A 21 -17.20 4.09 7.73
C PRO A 21 -16.81 3.86 6.27
N ASP A 22 -17.53 4.48 5.34
CA ASP A 22 -17.08 4.58 3.95
C ASP A 22 -15.69 5.20 3.85
N VAL A 23 -14.95 4.85 2.79
CA VAL A 23 -13.56 5.32 2.56
C VAL A 23 -13.43 6.84 2.48
N ASN A 24 -14.51 7.55 2.20
CA ASN A 24 -14.53 9.02 2.09
C ASN A 24 -14.75 9.73 3.43
N LEU A 25 -15.09 9.00 4.49
CA LEU A 25 -15.39 9.52 5.81
C LEU A 25 -14.17 9.43 6.74
N ASP A 26 -14.33 9.97 7.98
CA ASP A 26 -13.30 9.89 9.02
C ASP A 26 -13.03 8.43 9.44
N GLN A 27 -11.78 8.02 9.36
CA GLN A 27 -11.36 6.63 9.58
C GLN A 27 -10.99 6.30 11.04
N LYS A 28 -11.33 7.14 12.01
CA LYS A 28 -10.99 6.90 13.43
C LYS A 28 -11.45 5.53 13.96
N LEU A 29 -12.61 5.05 13.51
CA LEU A 29 -13.09 3.71 13.91
C LEU A 29 -12.29 2.60 13.26
N SER A 30 -11.91 2.77 11.98
CA SER A 30 -11.04 1.82 11.28
C SER A 30 -9.66 1.73 11.95
N ASP A 31 -9.06 2.86 12.32
CA ASP A 31 -7.77 2.90 13.02
C ASP A 31 -7.84 2.24 14.40
N ARG A 32 -8.95 2.45 15.14
CA ARG A 32 -9.18 1.74 16.41
C ARG A 32 -9.31 0.24 16.20
N ALA A 33 -10.05 -0.21 15.19
CA ALA A 33 -10.17 -1.63 14.86
C ALA A 33 -8.80 -2.24 14.51
N VAL A 34 -7.98 -1.55 13.71
CA VAL A 34 -6.60 -1.98 13.40
C VAL A 34 -5.78 -2.17 14.67
N LYS A 35 -5.82 -1.19 15.58
CA LYS A 35 -5.09 -1.24 16.86
C LYS A 35 -5.52 -2.43 17.71
N GLU A 36 -6.82 -2.59 17.93
CA GLU A 36 -7.38 -3.65 18.79
C GLU A 36 -7.14 -5.05 18.22
N PHE A 37 -7.32 -5.26 16.91
CA PHE A 37 -6.98 -6.54 16.28
C PHE A 37 -5.49 -6.84 16.34
N SER A 38 -4.63 -5.85 16.13
CA SER A 38 -3.17 -6.01 16.21
C SER A 38 -2.73 -6.38 17.63
N GLU A 39 -3.32 -5.75 18.65
CA GLU A 39 -3.05 -6.06 20.05
C GLU A 39 -3.46 -7.49 20.40
N LEU A 40 -4.64 -7.94 19.97
CA LEU A 40 -5.09 -9.32 20.16
C LEU A 40 -4.13 -10.33 19.51
N ILE A 41 -3.73 -10.09 18.26
CA ILE A 41 -2.81 -10.98 17.53
C ILE A 41 -1.45 -11.07 18.24
N ASN A 42 -0.93 -9.93 18.73
CA ASN A 42 0.36 -9.89 19.42
C ASN A 42 0.31 -10.57 20.79
N LYS A 43 -0.76 -10.35 21.58
CA LYS A 43 -0.88 -10.92 22.93
C LYS A 43 -1.25 -12.41 22.95
N TYR A 44 -2.05 -12.85 21.98
CA TYR A 44 -2.60 -14.20 21.95
C TYR A 44 -2.49 -14.84 20.55
N PRO A 45 -1.27 -14.95 19.95
CA PRO A 45 -1.06 -15.36 18.57
C PRO A 45 -1.65 -16.72 18.21
N ASN A 46 -1.67 -17.65 19.17
CA ASN A 46 -2.15 -19.02 18.99
C ASN A 46 -3.66 -19.17 19.19
N SER A 47 -4.38 -18.11 19.56
CA SER A 47 -5.83 -18.19 19.77
C SER A 47 -6.58 -18.29 18.44
N LYS A 48 -7.72 -19.00 18.45
CA LYS A 48 -8.62 -19.03 17.27
C LYS A 48 -9.12 -17.62 16.88
N TYR A 49 -9.18 -16.71 17.85
CA TYR A 49 -9.62 -15.32 17.64
C TYR A 49 -8.53 -14.48 16.98
N ALA A 50 -7.25 -14.73 17.29
CA ALA A 50 -6.15 -14.10 16.57
C ALA A 50 -6.14 -14.49 15.09
N LYS A 51 -6.37 -15.77 14.76
CA LYS A 51 -6.48 -16.23 13.36
C LYS A 51 -7.62 -15.54 12.62
N LYS A 52 -8.82 -15.40 13.24
CA LYS A 52 -9.93 -14.63 12.67
C LYS A 52 -9.59 -13.14 12.50
N SER A 53 -8.92 -12.55 13.49
CA SER A 53 -8.51 -11.15 13.47
C SER A 53 -7.54 -10.82 12.34
N MET A 54 -6.68 -11.75 11.92
CA MET A 54 -5.79 -11.55 10.77
C MET A 54 -6.55 -11.25 9.48
N SER A 55 -7.68 -11.92 9.24
CA SER A 55 -8.52 -11.67 8.06
C SER A 55 -9.15 -10.27 8.11
N HIS A 56 -9.74 -9.90 9.25
CA HIS A 56 -10.32 -8.57 9.43
C HIS A 56 -9.27 -7.46 9.33
N LEU A 57 -8.09 -7.67 9.93
CA LEU A 57 -6.97 -6.71 9.83
C LEU A 57 -6.51 -6.52 8.40
N ARG A 58 -6.48 -7.60 7.58
CA ARG A 58 -6.15 -7.50 6.16
C ARG A 58 -7.18 -6.68 5.40
N SER A 59 -8.46 -6.93 5.65
CA SER A 59 -9.58 -6.18 5.04
C SER A 59 -9.50 -4.69 5.40
N LEU A 60 -9.31 -4.36 6.70
CA LEU A 60 -9.15 -2.98 7.18
C LEU A 60 -7.97 -2.27 6.51
N LYS A 61 -6.81 -2.91 6.46
CA LYS A 61 -5.63 -2.34 5.81
C LYS A 61 -5.86 -2.09 4.32
N ASN A 62 -6.61 -2.97 3.68
CA ASN A 62 -6.98 -2.79 2.27
C ASN A 62 -7.92 -1.60 2.09
N HIS A 63 -8.91 -1.45 2.98
CA HIS A 63 -9.83 -0.31 2.99
C HIS A 63 -9.10 1.01 3.19
N LEU A 64 -8.18 1.10 4.17
CA LEU A 64 -7.37 2.29 4.42
C LEU A 64 -6.44 2.61 3.24
N ALA A 65 -5.84 1.60 2.62
CA ALA A 65 -5.04 1.78 1.39
C ALA A 65 -5.90 2.33 0.24
N SER A 66 -7.12 1.83 0.05
CA SER A 66 -8.06 2.36 -0.94
C SER A 66 -8.35 3.84 -0.76
N ARG A 67 -8.48 4.30 0.50
CA ARG A 67 -8.65 5.71 0.83
C ARG A 67 -7.46 6.55 0.39
N GLU A 68 -6.24 6.12 0.73
CA GLU A 68 -5.02 6.83 0.32
C GLU A 68 -4.91 6.91 -1.21
N VAL A 69 -5.26 5.83 -1.93
CA VAL A 69 -5.29 5.82 -3.40
C VAL A 69 -6.32 6.80 -3.94
N LYS A 70 -7.53 6.86 -3.37
CA LYS A 70 -8.56 7.83 -3.80
C LYS A 70 -8.10 9.28 -3.63
N ILE A 71 -7.50 9.61 -2.48
CA ILE A 71 -6.94 10.94 -2.22
C ILE A 71 -5.81 11.25 -3.21
N ALA A 72 -4.93 10.26 -3.45
CA ALA A 72 -3.83 10.43 -4.40
C ALA A 72 -4.32 10.69 -5.82
N LYS A 73 -5.33 9.93 -6.30
CA LYS A 73 -5.96 10.14 -7.62
C LYS A 73 -6.58 11.53 -7.73
N PHE A 74 -7.23 12.01 -6.67
CA PHE A 74 -7.77 13.37 -6.66
C PHE A 74 -6.66 14.41 -6.84
N TYR A 75 -5.57 14.33 -6.08
CA TYR A 75 -4.44 15.24 -6.27
C TYR A 75 -3.81 15.13 -7.65
N GLN A 76 -3.69 13.92 -8.19
CA GLN A 76 -3.16 13.69 -9.53
C GLN A 76 -4.03 14.34 -10.60
N SER A 77 -5.36 14.21 -10.52
CA SER A 77 -6.29 14.82 -11.47
C SER A 77 -6.28 16.36 -11.44
N GLN A 78 -5.87 16.94 -10.31
CA GLN A 78 -5.71 18.40 -10.17
C GLN A 78 -4.29 18.90 -10.53
N GLY A 79 -3.39 17.99 -10.99
CA GLY A 79 -2.01 18.33 -11.31
C GLY A 79 -1.07 18.48 -10.10
N TYR A 80 -1.54 18.20 -8.89
CA TYR A 80 -0.73 18.27 -7.66
C TYR A 80 0.12 17.00 -7.50
N PHE A 81 1.02 16.75 -8.45
CA PHE A 81 1.78 15.50 -8.55
C PHE A 81 2.62 15.20 -7.30
N LEU A 82 3.24 16.18 -6.66
CA LEU A 82 4.04 15.96 -5.44
C LEU A 82 3.17 15.48 -4.25
N ALA A 83 1.98 16.04 -4.10
CA ALA A 83 1.03 15.61 -3.08
C ALA A 83 0.53 14.18 -3.36
N SER A 84 0.24 13.88 -4.63
CA SER A 84 -0.17 12.56 -5.09
C SER A 84 0.93 11.51 -4.82
N ILE A 85 2.17 11.79 -5.20
CA ILE A 85 3.34 10.94 -4.95
C ILE A 85 3.46 10.59 -3.46
N LYS A 86 3.32 11.59 -2.58
CA LYS A 86 3.38 11.37 -1.13
C LYS A 86 2.33 10.36 -0.66
N ARG A 87 1.10 10.44 -1.19
CA ARG A 87 0.01 9.53 -0.85
C ARG A 87 0.24 8.13 -1.40
N TYR A 88 0.63 7.98 -2.67
CA TYR A 88 0.96 6.65 -3.21
C TYR A 88 2.14 6.00 -2.49
N LYS A 89 3.19 6.74 -2.14
CA LYS A 89 4.30 6.22 -1.31
C LYS A 89 3.82 5.78 0.07
N SER A 90 2.85 6.46 0.69
CA SER A 90 2.23 6.02 1.94
C SER A 90 1.60 4.63 1.80
N VAL A 91 0.91 4.36 0.67
CA VAL A 91 0.36 3.02 0.41
C VAL A 91 1.46 1.95 0.37
N LEU A 92 2.56 2.22 -0.32
CA LEU A 92 3.69 1.28 -0.42
C LEU A 92 4.37 1.03 0.92
N ARG A 93 4.46 2.05 1.77
CA ARG A 93 5.13 2.00 3.06
C ARG A 93 4.30 1.31 4.14
N GLU A 94 3.02 1.68 4.25
CA GLU A 94 2.16 1.31 5.38
C GLU A 94 1.28 0.09 5.09
N TYR A 95 0.94 -0.13 3.81
CA TYR A 95 -0.01 -1.17 3.39
C TYR A 95 0.62 -2.19 2.42
N LYS A 96 1.84 -2.64 2.69
CA LYS A 96 2.65 -3.54 1.82
C LYS A 96 1.96 -4.81 1.31
N LYS A 97 0.87 -5.24 1.97
CA LYS A 97 0.08 -6.43 1.58
C LYS A 97 -1.25 -6.07 0.92
N SER A 98 -1.47 -4.81 0.61
CA SER A 98 -2.69 -4.35 -0.05
C SER A 98 -2.74 -4.75 -1.51
N THR A 99 -3.94 -5.02 -2.01
CA THR A 99 -4.22 -5.24 -3.44
C THR A 99 -4.03 -3.98 -4.27
N HIS A 100 -3.95 -2.80 -3.65
CA HIS A 100 -3.73 -1.51 -4.30
C HIS A 100 -2.26 -1.18 -4.57
N ILE A 101 -1.32 -2.06 -4.20
CA ILE A 101 0.12 -1.82 -4.41
C ILE A 101 0.47 -1.69 -5.89
N PRO A 102 0.08 -2.61 -6.80
CA PRO A 102 0.44 -2.50 -8.21
C PRO A 102 -0.08 -1.21 -8.85
N GLU A 103 -1.34 -0.87 -8.62
CA GLU A 103 -1.93 0.39 -9.08
C GLU A 103 -1.16 1.61 -8.54
N SER A 104 -0.84 1.61 -7.25
CA SER A 104 -0.11 2.73 -6.63
C SER A 104 1.26 2.95 -7.25
N ILE A 105 1.97 1.87 -7.60
CA ILE A 105 3.27 1.96 -8.29
C ILE A 105 3.09 2.51 -9.70
N PHE A 106 2.10 2.02 -10.45
CA PHE A 106 1.80 2.52 -11.78
C PHE A 106 1.49 4.03 -11.77
N ARG A 107 0.63 4.48 -10.86
CA ARG A 107 0.30 5.90 -10.70
C ARG A 107 1.50 6.76 -10.27
N LEU A 108 2.43 6.20 -9.49
CA LEU A 108 3.70 6.86 -9.19
C LEU A 108 4.54 7.08 -10.46
N ILE A 109 4.59 6.08 -11.35
CA ILE A 109 5.30 6.19 -12.63
C ILE A 109 4.71 7.34 -13.45
N GLU A 110 3.38 7.42 -13.58
CA GLU A 110 2.69 8.52 -14.28
C GLU A 110 3.05 9.89 -13.69
N CYS A 111 2.98 10.02 -12.35
CA CYS A 111 3.31 11.28 -11.66
C CYS A 111 4.77 11.69 -11.89
N TYR A 112 5.71 10.74 -11.84
CA TYR A 112 7.12 11.05 -12.08
C TYR A 112 7.40 11.43 -13.54
N ILE A 113 6.73 10.80 -14.50
CA ILE A 113 6.81 11.20 -15.91
C ILE A 113 6.30 12.64 -16.09
N SER A 114 5.14 12.96 -15.50
CA SER A 114 4.56 14.31 -15.57
C SER A 114 5.45 15.38 -14.97
N LEU A 115 6.31 15.03 -14.00
CA LEU A 115 7.30 15.93 -13.42
C LEU A 115 8.66 15.92 -14.15
N GLY A 116 8.83 15.13 -15.22
CA GLY A 116 10.11 14.96 -15.92
C GLY A 116 11.15 14.16 -15.12
N LEU A 117 10.76 13.51 -14.03
CA LEU A 117 11.63 12.72 -13.15
C LEU A 117 11.81 11.30 -13.70
N VAL A 118 12.47 11.20 -14.84
CA VAL A 118 12.59 9.99 -15.66
C VAL A 118 13.30 8.83 -14.92
N LYS A 119 14.32 9.15 -14.11
CA LYS A 119 15.05 8.10 -13.34
C LYS A 119 14.14 7.42 -12.32
N GLN A 120 13.33 8.20 -11.61
CA GLN A 120 12.39 7.72 -10.60
C GLN A 120 11.27 6.90 -11.27
N SER A 121 10.71 7.37 -12.38
CA SER A 121 9.69 6.63 -13.10
C SER A 121 10.19 5.26 -13.55
N PHE A 122 11.40 5.19 -14.10
CA PHE A 122 12.01 3.94 -14.53
C PHE A 122 12.32 2.98 -13.37
N TYR A 123 12.75 3.51 -12.22
CA TYR A 123 12.97 2.70 -11.03
C TYR A 123 11.69 2.04 -10.53
N PHE A 124 10.59 2.80 -10.42
CA PHE A 124 9.29 2.25 -10.01
C PHE A 124 8.71 1.29 -11.05
N TYR A 125 8.94 1.53 -12.35
CA TYR A 125 8.62 0.57 -13.40
C TYR A 125 9.33 -0.77 -13.15
N LYS A 126 10.64 -0.76 -12.86
CA LYS A 126 11.39 -1.99 -12.56
C LYS A 126 10.91 -2.70 -11.29
N ILE A 127 10.48 -1.97 -10.27
CA ILE A 127 9.84 -2.55 -9.09
C ILE A 127 8.52 -3.23 -9.46
N LEU A 128 7.69 -2.60 -10.29
CA LEU A 128 6.41 -3.16 -10.71
C LEU A 128 6.60 -4.41 -11.56
N GLU A 129 7.46 -4.35 -12.56
CA GLU A 129 7.84 -5.47 -13.43
C GLU A 129 8.36 -6.67 -12.61
N TYR A 130 9.22 -6.43 -11.61
CA TYR A 130 9.81 -7.50 -10.81
C TYR A 130 8.82 -8.16 -9.84
N ASN A 131 7.97 -7.37 -9.16
CA ASN A 131 7.08 -7.89 -8.12
C ASN A 131 5.71 -8.34 -8.65
N PHE A 132 5.23 -7.73 -9.75
CA PHE A 132 3.87 -7.92 -10.27
C PHE A 132 3.84 -8.10 -11.79
N PRO A 133 4.68 -8.97 -12.38
CA PRO A 133 4.88 -9.06 -13.84
C PRO A 133 3.64 -9.49 -14.65
N LYS A 134 2.61 -10.05 -13.97
CA LYS A 134 1.40 -10.58 -14.60
C LYS A 134 0.17 -9.69 -14.37
N THR A 135 0.37 -8.43 -14.03
CA THR A 135 -0.74 -7.49 -13.80
C THR A 135 -0.90 -6.55 -15.00
N GLU A 136 -2.12 -6.12 -15.25
CA GLU A 136 -2.43 -5.07 -16.23
C GLU A 136 -1.56 -3.81 -16.02
N TRP A 137 -1.32 -3.46 -14.75
CA TRP A 137 -0.47 -2.32 -14.39
C TRP A 137 0.98 -2.45 -14.87
N ALA A 138 1.53 -3.68 -14.90
CA ALA A 138 2.87 -3.93 -15.43
C ALA A 138 2.90 -3.73 -16.95
N GLU A 139 1.91 -4.25 -17.65
CA GLU A 139 1.79 -4.11 -19.12
C GLU A 139 1.59 -2.65 -19.52
N GLU A 140 0.68 -1.94 -18.83
CA GLU A 140 0.46 -0.51 -19.07
C GLU A 140 1.69 0.34 -18.75
N SER A 141 2.44 0.00 -17.70
CA SER A 141 3.66 0.71 -17.34
C SER A 141 4.76 0.51 -18.38
N GLU A 142 4.90 -0.70 -18.94
CA GLU A 142 5.86 -0.97 -20.02
C GLU A 142 5.53 -0.12 -21.26
N LYS A 143 4.25 -0.07 -21.64
CA LYS A 143 3.78 0.78 -22.74
C LYS A 143 4.08 2.24 -22.47
N LEU A 144 3.74 2.74 -21.28
CA LEU A 144 3.96 4.13 -20.88
C LEU A 144 5.46 4.52 -20.94
N ILE A 145 6.36 3.65 -20.50
CA ILE A 145 7.81 3.86 -20.57
C ILE A 145 8.29 3.90 -22.03
N LYS A 146 7.79 3.01 -22.89
CA LYS A 146 8.12 3.00 -24.34
C LYS A 146 7.63 4.25 -25.05
N ASP A 147 6.39 4.65 -24.83
CA ASP A 147 5.75 5.81 -25.47
C ASP A 147 6.51 7.11 -25.11
N ASN A 148 7.01 7.23 -23.89
CA ASN A 148 7.82 8.35 -23.46
C ASN A 148 9.31 8.22 -23.82
N LYS A 149 9.70 7.22 -24.61
CA LYS A 149 11.09 6.95 -25.06
C LYS A 149 12.10 6.90 -23.91
N ILE A 150 11.66 6.44 -22.74
CA ILE A 150 12.51 6.31 -21.56
C ILE A 150 13.39 5.08 -21.73
N ASN A 151 14.61 5.29 -22.21
CA ASN A 151 15.63 4.26 -22.35
C ASN A 151 16.83 4.60 -21.47
N LEU A 152 16.74 4.19 -20.20
CA LEU A 152 17.83 4.37 -19.24
C LEU A 152 18.63 3.06 -19.19
N ASN A 153 19.87 3.12 -19.74
CA ASN A 153 20.84 2.06 -19.55
C ASN A 153 21.40 2.13 -18.11
N LEU A 154 20.49 1.99 -17.14
CA LEU A 154 20.87 1.98 -15.72
C LEU A 154 21.59 0.66 -15.43
N LYS A 155 22.76 0.76 -14.79
CA LYS A 155 23.49 -0.39 -14.23
C LYS A 155 22.50 -1.32 -13.55
N LYS A 156 22.61 -2.63 -13.79
CA LYS A 156 21.72 -3.68 -13.27
C LYS A 156 21.35 -3.42 -11.81
N PHE A 157 20.08 -3.13 -11.54
CA PHE A 157 19.58 -3.07 -10.17
C PHE A 157 19.84 -4.40 -9.47
N LYS A 158 20.34 -4.36 -8.25
CA LYS A 158 20.43 -5.57 -7.43
C LYS A 158 19.00 -6.04 -7.10
N LYS A 159 18.73 -7.34 -7.16
CA LYS A 159 17.40 -7.93 -6.86
C LYS A 159 16.80 -7.40 -5.55
N LYS A 160 17.64 -7.21 -4.51
CA LYS A 160 17.24 -6.66 -3.22
C LYS A 160 16.65 -5.24 -3.31
N GLN A 161 17.09 -4.43 -4.28
CA GLN A 161 16.59 -3.06 -4.49
C GLN A 161 15.23 -3.03 -5.19
N LEU A 162 14.85 -4.11 -5.86
CA LEU A 162 13.58 -4.23 -6.57
C LEU A 162 12.51 -4.97 -5.76
N ASP A 163 12.91 -5.80 -4.80
CA ASP A 163 11.97 -6.58 -3.98
C ASP A 163 11.31 -5.68 -2.92
N LEU A 164 10.02 -5.40 -3.10
CA LEU A 164 9.19 -4.62 -2.17
C LEU A 164 9.22 -5.11 -0.72
N LYS A 165 9.42 -6.43 -0.50
CA LYS A 165 9.51 -6.98 0.86
C LYS A 165 10.78 -6.56 1.57
N SER A 166 11.86 -6.32 0.82
CA SER A 166 13.16 -5.92 1.34
C SER A 166 13.32 -4.40 1.48
N LEU A 167 12.48 -3.60 0.82
CA LEU A 167 12.52 -2.15 0.89
C LEU A 167 12.03 -1.65 2.26
N LYS A 168 12.82 -0.75 2.85
CA LYS A 168 12.48 -0.04 4.08
C LYS A 168 11.67 1.22 3.76
N ALA A 169 11.07 1.83 4.79
CA ALA A 169 10.33 3.09 4.63
C ALA A 169 11.21 4.20 4.04
N GLU A 170 12.46 4.28 4.50
CA GLU A 170 13.48 5.26 4.07
C GLU A 170 13.83 5.13 2.58
N ASP A 171 13.80 3.90 2.03
CA ASP A 171 14.10 3.66 0.62
C ASP A 171 13.09 4.34 -0.32
N PHE A 172 11.86 4.57 0.14
CA PHE A 172 10.83 5.29 -0.62
C PHE A 172 10.99 6.81 -0.56
N ASP A 173 11.74 7.34 0.41
CA ASP A 173 11.95 8.78 0.57
C ASP A 173 13.20 9.25 -0.20
N LEU A 174 14.16 8.35 -0.45
CA LEU A 174 15.40 8.60 -1.20
C LEU A 174 15.21 8.61 -2.73
N ILE A 175 14.04 8.21 -3.22
CA ILE A 175 13.66 8.08 -4.62
C ILE A 175 12.62 9.13 -4.96
#